data_05ef6d367e396dfe05ba96225dcc46dd
#
_entry.id   05ef6d367e396dfe05ba96225dcc46dd
#
_cell.length_a   1.000
_cell.length_b   1.000
_cell.length_c   1.000
_cell.angle_alpha   90.00
_cell.angle_beta   90.00
_cell.angle_gamma   90.00
#
_symmetry.space_group_name_H-M   'P 1'
#
loop_
_entity.id
_entity.type
_entity.pdbx_description
1 polymer ?
#
loop_
_entity_poly.entity_id
_entity_poly.type
_entity_poly.pdbx_seq_one_letter_code
_entity_poly.pdbx_strand_id
1 'polypeptide(L)'
;IIGADECDAAGMLLPHNYIGRISDGMPNLWAFLNSDADSEARQSGAQGGAALEYRLHVHAPLRRGSMFCQLSGIRALGNKTQNMAHVVIDETAGRCAATAEAVGVAMDLTTRKAVLISAERRQRLEQLMIR
;
A
#
# COMPACT_ATOMS: atom_id res chain seq x y z
N ILE A 1 4.49 13.57 -8.73
CA ILE A 1 4.17 13.95 -10.13
C ILE A 1 4.21 12.70 -10.99
N ILE A 2 3.25 12.58 -11.90
CA ILE A 2 3.20 11.49 -12.86
C ILE A 2 4.13 11.80 -14.04
N GLY A 3 5.07 10.89 -14.31
CA GLY A 3 6.02 10.97 -15.40
C GLY A 3 5.44 10.55 -16.75
N ALA A 4 6.09 10.97 -17.85
CA ALA A 4 5.66 10.62 -19.20
C ALA A 4 5.83 9.11 -19.50
N ASP A 5 6.84 8.51 -18.92
CA ASP A 5 7.20 7.08 -19.05
C ASP A 5 6.21 6.15 -18.37
N GLU A 6 5.37 6.69 -17.49
CA GLU A 6 4.33 5.94 -16.76
C GLU A 6 2.99 5.91 -17.50
N CYS A 7 2.88 6.69 -18.57
CA CYS A 7 1.62 6.94 -19.28
C CYS A 7 1.56 6.25 -20.64
N ASP A 8 0.34 6.06 -21.10
CA ASP A 8 0.08 5.67 -22.50
C ASP A 8 0.30 6.83 -23.48
N ALA A 9 0.10 6.58 -24.77
CA ALA A 9 0.26 7.58 -25.83
C ALA A 9 -0.70 8.78 -25.69
N ALA A 10 -1.84 8.61 -24.99
CA ALA A 10 -2.79 9.68 -24.70
C ALA A 10 -2.42 10.48 -23.43
N GLY A 11 -1.31 10.14 -22.79
CA GLY A 11 -0.83 10.79 -21.57
C GLY A 11 -1.59 10.38 -20.31
N MET A 12 -2.26 9.23 -20.30
CA MET A 12 -2.96 8.69 -19.12
C MET A 12 -2.12 7.65 -18.42
N LEU A 13 -2.09 7.71 -17.08
CA LEU A 13 -1.37 6.75 -16.25
C LEU A 13 -1.86 5.34 -16.54
N LEU A 14 -0.91 4.44 -16.84
CA LEU A 14 -1.22 3.02 -17.09
C LEU A 14 -1.71 2.34 -15.80
N PRO A 15 -2.68 1.41 -15.88
CA PRO A 15 -3.28 0.78 -14.69
C PRO A 15 -2.28 0.15 -13.72
N HIS A 16 -1.27 -0.56 -14.22
CA HIS A 16 -0.26 -1.20 -13.39
C HIS A 16 0.62 -0.19 -12.62
N ASN A 17 0.75 1.03 -13.13
CA ASN A 17 1.53 2.07 -12.47
C ASN A 17 0.81 2.67 -11.24
N TYR A 18 -0.51 2.57 -11.14
CA TYR A 18 -1.21 2.88 -9.88
C TYR A 18 -0.74 1.97 -8.75
N ILE A 19 -0.66 0.67 -9.02
CA ILE A 19 -0.16 -0.31 -8.03
C ILE A 19 1.30 -0.04 -7.69
N GLY A 20 2.13 0.27 -8.69
CA GLY A 20 3.53 0.66 -8.47
C GLY A 20 3.64 1.86 -7.52
N ARG A 21 2.89 2.92 -7.78
CA ARG A 21 2.90 4.12 -6.94
C ARG A 21 2.36 3.90 -5.53
N ILE A 22 1.33 3.05 -5.39
CA ILE A 22 0.85 2.63 -4.07
C ILE A 22 1.96 1.89 -3.33
N SER A 23 2.64 0.97 -3.99
CA SER A 23 3.75 0.21 -3.41
C SER A 23 4.93 1.11 -3.00
N ASP A 24 5.25 2.12 -3.80
CA ASP A 24 6.31 3.10 -3.49
C ASP A 24 6.00 3.92 -2.23
N GLY A 25 4.72 4.14 -1.94
CA GLY A 25 4.28 4.83 -0.72
C GLY A 25 4.29 3.97 0.55
N MET A 26 4.32 2.65 0.41
CA MET A 26 4.23 1.73 1.55
C MET A 26 5.36 1.84 2.58
N PRO A 27 6.63 2.12 2.22
CA PRO A 27 7.68 2.30 3.21
C PRO A 27 7.38 3.36 4.25
N ASN A 28 6.71 4.45 3.87
CA ASN A 28 6.30 5.51 4.80
C ASN A 28 5.29 5.00 5.83
N LEU A 29 4.34 4.18 5.38
CA LEU A 29 3.36 3.56 6.27
C LEU A 29 4.02 2.53 7.19
N TRP A 30 4.92 1.71 6.66
CA TRP A 30 5.66 0.74 7.47
C TRP A 30 6.56 1.40 8.51
N ALA A 31 7.21 2.51 8.19
CA ALA A 31 7.99 3.28 9.15
C ALA A 31 7.14 3.75 10.35
N PHE A 32 5.89 4.07 10.12
CA PHE A 32 4.94 4.44 11.17
C PHE A 32 4.45 3.23 11.99
N LEU A 33 4.23 2.08 11.33
CA LEU A 33 3.61 0.90 11.94
C LEU A 33 4.60 -0.07 12.61
N ASN A 34 5.84 -0.11 12.12
CA ASN A 34 6.82 -1.08 12.58
C ASN A 34 7.45 -0.66 13.90
N SER A 35 7.65 -1.63 14.81
CA SER A 35 8.52 -1.49 15.96
C SER A 35 9.98 -1.58 15.54
N ASP A 36 10.90 -1.28 16.47
CA ASP A 36 12.33 -1.48 16.24
C ASP A 36 12.64 -2.95 15.91
N ALA A 37 12.00 -3.89 16.62
CA ALA A 37 12.13 -5.32 16.36
C ALA A 37 11.63 -5.73 14.96
N ASP A 38 10.50 -5.16 14.51
CA ASP A 38 9.99 -5.39 13.14
C ASP A 38 11.00 -4.86 12.10
N SER A 39 11.57 -3.67 12.37
CA SER A 39 12.55 -3.04 11.50
C SER A 39 13.84 -3.85 11.41
N GLU A 40 14.35 -4.34 12.54
CA GLU A 40 15.52 -5.21 12.60
C GLU A 40 15.29 -6.53 11.87
N ALA A 41 14.13 -7.18 12.06
CA ALA A 41 13.78 -8.42 11.38
C ALA A 41 13.72 -8.25 9.85
N ARG A 42 13.28 -7.07 9.38
CA ARG A 42 13.27 -6.74 7.94
C ARG A 42 14.66 -6.46 7.40
N GLN A 43 15.47 -5.69 8.13
CA GLN A 43 16.84 -5.35 7.74
C GLN A 43 17.75 -6.58 7.69
N SER A 44 17.56 -7.53 8.60
CA SER A 44 18.31 -8.80 8.63
C SER A 44 17.87 -9.77 7.54
N GLY A 45 16.78 -9.49 6.83
CA GLY A 45 16.21 -10.40 5.82
C GLY A 45 15.44 -11.58 6.41
N ALA A 46 15.19 -11.60 7.71
CA ALA A 46 14.43 -12.67 8.36
C ALA A 46 12.91 -12.56 8.09
N GLN A 47 12.41 -11.34 7.93
CA GLN A 47 11.00 -11.07 7.70
C GLN A 47 10.81 -10.19 6.46
N GLY A 48 9.75 -10.46 5.72
CA GLY A 48 9.30 -9.67 4.60
C GLY A 48 7.79 -9.49 4.61
N GLY A 49 7.28 -8.93 3.55
CA GLY A 49 5.85 -8.83 3.31
C GLY A 49 5.51 -9.31 1.92
N ALA A 50 4.28 -9.78 1.75
CA ALA A 50 3.74 -10.13 0.45
C ALA A 50 2.33 -9.57 0.31
N ALA A 51 2.06 -9.00 -0.86
CA ALA A 51 0.71 -8.68 -1.28
C ALA A 51 0.13 -9.92 -1.98
N LEU A 52 -1.03 -10.34 -1.52
CA LEU A 52 -1.71 -11.53 -2.04
C LEU A 52 -2.73 -11.15 -3.12
N GLU A 53 -3.34 -9.98 -3.00
CA GLU A 53 -4.37 -9.49 -3.90
C GLU A 53 -4.35 -7.98 -3.94
N TYR A 54 -4.56 -7.42 -5.13
CA TYR A 54 -4.90 -6.02 -5.34
C TYR A 54 -6.21 -5.92 -6.10
N ARG A 55 -7.08 -5.00 -5.66
CA ARG A 55 -8.29 -4.62 -6.37
C ARG A 55 -8.27 -3.13 -6.61
N LEU A 56 -8.09 -2.73 -7.86
CA LEU A 56 -7.97 -1.34 -8.29
C LEU A 56 -9.23 -0.88 -9.01
N HIS A 57 -9.75 0.28 -8.62
CA HIS A 57 -10.80 1.00 -9.35
C HIS A 57 -10.28 2.37 -9.75
N VAL A 58 -10.19 2.63 -11.04
CA VAL A 58 -9.84 3.93 -11.59
C VAL A 58 -11.13 4.70 -11.85
N HIS A 59 -11.33 5.79 -11.13
CA HIS A 59 -12.52 6.64 -11.23
C HIS A 59 -12.33 7.80 -12.20
N ALA A 60 -11.15 8.41 -12.15
CA ALA A 60 -10.75 9.53 -13.01
C ALA A 60 -9.25 9.43 -13.29
N PRO A 61 -8.84 9.00 -14.47
CA PRO A 61 -7.44 8.72 -14.75
C PRO A 61 -6.51 9.90 -14.46
N LEU A 62 -5.40 9.61 -13.77
CA LEU A 62 -4.29 10.54 -13.64
C LEU A 62 -3.62 10.74 -14.99
N ARG A 63 -3.10 11.94 -15.21
CA ARG A 63 -2.43 12.31 -16.45
C ARG A 63 -0.97 12.64 -16.21
N ARG A 64 -0.19 12.61 -17.27
CA ARG A 64 1.17 13.13 -17.24
C ARG A 64 1.18 14.54 -16.64
N GLY A 65 2.07 14.76 -15.68
CA GLY A 65 2.22 16.03 -14.97
C GLY A 65 1.27 16.25 -13.81
N SER A 66 0.27 15.37 -13.58
CA SER A 66 -0.58 15.45 -12.41
C SER A 66 0.24 15.28 -11.12
N MET A 67 -0.02 16.14 -10.17
CA MET A 67 0.36 15.92 -8.77
C MET A 67 -0.68 15.06 -8.09
N PHE A 68 -0.24 14.11 -7.30
CA PHE A 68 -1.16 13.26 -6.54
C PHE A 68 -0.65 12.99 -5.14
N CYS A 69 -1.55 12.66 -4.25
CA CYS A 69 -1.25 12.09 -2.95
C CYS A 69 -1.98 10.77 -2.76
N GLN A 70 -1.48 9.98 -1.83
CA GLN A 70 -2.05 8.71 -1.43
C GLN A 70 -2.42 8.77 0.05
N LEU A 71 -3.65 8.41 0.35
CA LEU A 71 -4.12 8.14 1.71
C LEU A 71 -4.30 6.65 1.87
N SER A 72 -3.81 6.12 2.98
CA SER A 72 -3.86 4.68 3.25
C SER A 72 -4.37 4.41 4.66
N GLY A 73 -5.14 3.34 4.80
CA GLY A 73 -5.64 2.90 6.10
C GLY A 73 -5.93 1.41 6.11
N ILE A 74 -6.25 0.89 7.29
CA ILE A 74 -6.60 -0.51 7.50
C ILE A 74 -8.11 -0.67 7.42
N ARG A 75 -8.57 -1.61 6.60
CA ARG A 75 -9.99 -1.90 6.44
C ARG A 75 -10.44 -3.09 7.28
N ALA A 76 -9.63 -4.13 7.35
CA ALA A 76 -9.90 -5.33 8.12
C ALA A 76 -8.62 -6.06 8.51
N LEU A 77 -8.68 -6.81 9.60
CA LEU A 77 -7.58 -7.63 10.09
C LEU A 77 -8.06 -9.07 10.28
N GLY A 78 -7.35 -10.02 9.67
CA GLY A 78 -7.45 -11.45 9.97
C GLY A 78 -6.41 -11.87 11.01
N ASN A 79 -6.18 -13.16 11.15
CA ASN A 79 -5.14 -13.66 12.05
C ASN A 79 -3.73 -13.42 11.49
N LYS A 80 -3.56 -13.55 10.17
CA LYS A 80 -2.31 -13.37 9.42
C LYS A 80 -2.40 -12.28 8.38
N THR A 81 -3.62 -11.92 7.95
CA THR A 81 -3.87 -10.99 6.86
C THR A 81 -4.22 -9.60 7.36
N GLN A 82 -3.82 -8.61 6.60
CA GLN A 82 -4.26 -7.23 6.76
C GLN A 82 -4.84 -6.75 5.42
N ASN A 83 -6.04 -6.24 5.46
CA ASN A 83 -6.68 -5.60 4.32
C ASN A 83 -6.48 -4.10 4.44
N MET A 84 -5.85 -3.53 3.42
CA MET A 84 -5.55 -2.11 3.36
C MET A 84 -6.41 -1.46 2.29
N ALA A 85 -6.84 -0.24 2.55
CA ALA A 85 -7.49 0.60 1.55
C ALA A 85 -6.60 1.80 1.24
N HIS A 86 -6.53 2.14 -0.02
CA HIS A 86 -5.77 3.26 -0.54
C HIS A 86 -6.68 4.14 -1.38
N VAL A 87 -6.57 5.44 -1.19
CA VAL A 87 -7.23 6.45 -2.02
C VAL A 87 -6.16 7.28 -2.67
N VAL A 88 -6.19 7.36 -3.99
CA VAL A 88 -5.29 8.19 -4.78
C VAL A 88 -6.06 9.44 -5.21
N ILE A 89 -5.59 10.59 -4.77
CA ILE A 89 -6.21 11.88 -5.04
C ILE A 89 -5.36 12.62 -6.08
N ASP A 90 -6.00 13.01 -7.16
CA ASP A 90 -5.42 13.95 -8.13
C ASP A 90 -5.50 15.36 -7.53
N GLU A 91 -4.39 15.84 -7.01
CA GLU A 91 -4.32 17.18 -6.40
C GLU A 91 -4.39 18.29 -7.46
N THR A 92 -3.95 18.01 -8.68
CA THR A 92 -4.04 18.98 -9.79
C THR A 92 -5.50 19.24 -10.16
N ALA A 93 -6.33 18.21 -10.17
CA ALA A 93 -7.75 18.31 -10.54
C ALA A 93 -8.69 18.36 -9.33
N GLY A 94 -8.19 18.15 -8.10
CA GLY A 94 -8.99 18.19 -6.88
C GLY A 94 -10.03 17.06 -6.78
N ARG A 95 -9.69 15.84 -7.20
CA ARG A 95 -10.65 14.72 -7.26
C ARG A 95 -10.02 13.37 -6.93
N CYS A 96 -10.85 12.42 -6.53
CA CYS A 96 -10.41 11.04 -6.39
C CYS A 96 -10.10 10.44 -7.76
N ALA A 97 -8.86 10.05 -7.97
CA ALA A 97 -8.41 9.41 -9.20
C ALA A 97 -8.65 7.90 -9.18
N ALA A 98 -8.33 7.25 -8.08
CA ALA A 98 -8.46 5.80 -7.94
C ALA A 98 -8.62 5.40 -6.48
N THR A 99 -9.18 4.23 -6.28
CA THR A 99 -9.19 3.51 -5.00
C THR A 99 -8.62 2.13 -5.19
N ALA A 100 -7.91 1.62 -4.21
CA ALA A 100 -7.39 0.27 -4.23
C ALA A 100 -7.58 -0.41 -2.87
N GLU A 101 -7.86 -1.69 -2.91
CA GLU A 101 -7.79 -2.57 -1.75
C GLU A 101 -6.65 -3.56 -1.95
N ALA A 102 -5.87 -3.79 -0.91
CA ALA A 102 -4.77 -4.73 -0.92
C ALA A 102 -4.88 -5.69 0.27
N VAL A 103 -4.71 -6.97 0.00
CA VAL A 103 -4.57 -7.99 1.05
C VAL A 103 -3.10 -8.34 1.16
N GLY A 104 -2.54 -8.14 2.34
CA GLY A 104 -1.14 -8.43 2.61
C GLY A 104 -0.94 -9.33 3.82
N VAL A 105 0.24 -9.93 3.88
CA VAL A 105 0.72 -10.73 5.00
C VAL A 105 2.17 -10.38 5.31
N ALA A 106 2.56 -10.53 6.58
CA ALA A 106 3.96 -10.64 6.94
C ALA A 106 4.43 -12.08 6.73
N MET A 107 5.65 -12.25 6.26
CA MET A 107 6.26 -13.55 5.98
C MET A 107 7.55 -13.74 6.73
N ASP A 108 7.72 -14.92 7.29
CA ASP A 108 9.02 -15.44 7.67
C ASP A 108 9.74 -15.90 6.38
N LEU A 109 10.85 -15.25 6.05
CA LEU A 109 11.57 -15.53 4.81
C LEU A 109 12.42 -16.81 4.87
N THR A 110 12.67 -17.33 6.06
CA THR A 110 13.35 -18.61 6.26
C THR A 110 12.41 -19.77 5.96
N THR A 111 11.22 -19.76 6.58
CA THR A 111 10.21 -20.81 6.38
C THR A 111 9.32 -20.56 5.16
N ARG A 112 9.32 -19.35 4.63
CA ARG A 112 8.49 -18.85 3.53
C ARG A 112 6.98 -18.99 3.82
N LYS A 113 6.61 -18.83 5.07
CA LYS A 113 5.21 -18.89 5.54
C LYS A 113 4.76 -17.57 6.11
N ALA A 114 3.46 -17.30 5.96
CA ALA A 114 2.83 -16.16 6.60
C ALA A 114 2.85 -16.33 8.12
N VAL A 115 3.16 -15.24 8.83
CA VAL A 115 3.21 -15.21 10.28
C VAL A 115 1.94 -14.59 10.86
N LEU A 116 1.61 -14.98 12.11
CA LEU A 116 0.51 -14.39 12.85
C LEU A 116 0.80 -12.91 13.14
N ILE A 117 -0.24 -12.09 13.10
CA ILE A 117 -0.16 -10.71 13.55
C ILE A 117 -0.08 -10.73 15.08
N SER A 118 1.03 -10.25 15.64
CA SER A 118 1.21 -10.16 17.08
C SER A 118 0.20 -9.20 17.71
N ALA A 119 -0.08 -9.38 19.00
CA ALA A 119 -1.00 -8.49 19.74
C ALA A 119 -0.53 -7.03 19.69
N GLU A 120 0.78 -6.78 19.82
CA GLU A 120 1.36 -5.45 19.75
C GLU A 120 1.19 -4.81 18.36
N ARG A 121 1.48 -5.57 17.30
CA ARG A 121 1.29 -5.08 15.93
C ARG A 121 -0.18 -4.85 15.62
N ARG A 122 -1.07 -5.74 16.06
CA ARG A 122 -2.52 -5.58 15.91
C ARG A 122 -3.00 -4.26 16.52
N GLN A 123 -2.55 -3.94 17.73
CA GLN A 123 -2.91 -2.71 18.41
C GLN A 123 -2.50 -1.47 17.60
N ARG A 124 -1.33 -1.49 16.95
CA ARG A 124 -0.89 -0.39 16.07
C ARG A 124 -1.73 -0.31 14.79
N LEU A 125 -1.99 -1.44 14.17
CA LEU A 125 -2.82 -1.49 12.96
C LEU A 125 -4.25 -1.00 13.23
N GLU A 126 -4.80 -1.30 14.40
CA GLU A 126 -6.14 -0.86 14.81
C GLU A 126 -6.25 0.67 14.91
N GLN A 127 -5.16 1.37 15.19
CA GLN A 127 -5.14 2.84 15.20
C GLN A 127 -5.36 3.45 13.80
N LEU A 128 -5.10 2.69 12.74
CA LEU A 128 -5.31 3.09 11.35
C LEU A 128 -6.59 2.53 10.74
N MET A 129 -7.44 1.91 11.55
CA MET A 129 -8.71 1.35 11.06
C MET A 129 -9.60 2.46 10.50
N ILE A 130 -10.06 2.25 9.29
CA ILE A 130 -11.07 3.09 8.64
C ILE A 130 -12.43 2.69 9.20
N ARG A 131 -13.14 3.68 9.73
CA ARG A 131 -14.45 3.50 10.35
C ARG A 131 -15.56 3.99 9.43
#